data_ceea1ab1ced87f2983c9fb4ae7ff4cfa
#
_entry.id   ceea1ab1ced87f2983c9fb4ae7ff4cfa
#
_cell.length_a   1.000
_cell.length_b   1.000
_cell.length_c   1.000
_cell.angle_alpha   90.00
_cell.angle_beta   90.00
_cell.angle_gamma   90.00
#
_symmetry.space_group_name_H-M   'P 1'
#
loop_
_entity.id
_entity.type
_entity.pdbx_description
1 polymer ?
#
loop_
_entity_poly.entity_id
_entity_poly.type
_entity_poly.pdbx_seq_one_letter_code
_entity_poly.pdbx_strand_id
1 'polypeptide(L)'
;MVSYSRRINRPNSWRLNPFTSFNNPLSLRRGNPNLLPEDIHSFEIGILQYIGDLTINGSVFYRQTNEVIQRFLLVEEGSPVAVRTYENLGRRDDYGMEGIFNYVPYRWWNINLTVNFSARNLKNVQREGVDNLQTFRTSINYNSQWRLGDGWSLQINGRYRAPLDVPQGRIEAYYYINMAVRKEFFDDKLNIGLSIRDIFNTREWVVSTTEQSGLTQSRNRQWDSRIVGLDINYRFGNLEDSDRDKGGKGNFDSPILD
;
A
#
# COMPACT_ATOMS: atom_id res chain seq x y z
N MET A 1 -22.18 5.31 -10.13
CA MET A 1 -21.82 3.93 -10.54
C MET A 1 -22.11 2.99 -9.38
N VAL A 2 -22.69 1.82 -9.65
CA VAL A 2 -22.89 0.75 -8.66
C VAL A 2 -22.30 -0.51 -9.24
N SER A 3 -21.54 -1.26 -8.44
CA SER A 3 -20.93 -2.50 -8.89
C SER A 3 -21.04 -3.62 -7.86
N TYR A 4 -21.12 -4.85 -8.35
CA TYR A 4 -20.99 -6.08 -7.57
C TYR A 4 -20.02 -7.00 -8.25
N SER A 5 -19.16 -7.63 -7.47
CA SER A 5 -18.25 -8.65 -7.96
C SER A 5 -18.08 -9.79 -6.97
N ARG A 6 -17.93 -11.01 -7.50
CA ARG A 6 -17.54 -12.21 -6.74
C ARG A 6 -16.22 -12.71 -7.25
N ARG A 7 -15.28 -12.97 -6.32
CA ARG A 7 -13.95 -13.46 -6.65
C ARG A 7 -13.54 -14.59 -5.71
N ILE A 8 -12.75 -15.51 -6.23
CA ILE A 8 -12.14 -16.59 -5.46
C ILE A 8 -10.64 -16.32 -5.39
N ASN A 9 -10.13 -16.19 -4.17
CA ASN A 9 -8.69 -16.04 -3.93
C ASN A 9 -8.12 -17.37 -3.46
N ARG A 10 -7.34 -18.02 -4.32
CA ARG A 10 -6.71 -19.32 -4.02
C ARG A 10 -5.43 -19.13 -3.22
N PRO A 11 -5.15 -19.98 -2.24
CA PRO A 11 -3.86 -19.96 -1.56
C PRO A 11 -2.73 -20.24 -2.57
N ASN A 12 -1.66 -19.46 -2.50
CA ASN A 12 -0.49 -19.67 -3.34
C ASN A 12 0.32 -20.89 -2.85
N SER A 13 1.15 -21.46 -3.73
CA SER A 13 1.88 -22.71 -3.51
C SER A 13 2.71 -22.73 -2.22
N TRP A 14 3.35 -21.61 -1.87
CA TRP A 14 4.16 -21.52 -0.66
C TRP A 14 3.33 -21.53 0.65
N ARG A 15 2.03 -21.15 0.61
CA ARG A 15 1.11 -21.28 1.76
C ARG A 15 0.63 -22.71 1.93
N LEU A 16 0.62 -23.50 0.86
CA LEU A 16 0.21 -24.90 0.86
C LEU A 16 1.38 -25.87 1.16
N ASN A 17 2.62 -25.40 1.00
CA ASN A 17 3.80 -26.24 1.15
C ASN A 17 3.99 -26.71 2.61
N PRO A 18 3.82 -28.03 2.93
CA PRO A 18 3.91 -28.55 4.29
C PRO A 18 5.34 -28.64 4.80
N PHE A 19 6.33 -28.49 3.93
CA PHE A 19 7.74 -28.60 4.36
C PHE A 19 8.16 -27.37 5.17
N THR A 20 8.83 -27.65 6.28
CA THR A 20 9.34 -26.62 7.16
C THR A 20 10.54 -25.92 6.54
N SER A 21 10.48 -24.61 6.43
CA SER A 21 11.61 -23.77 6.01
C SER A 21 12.17 -23.00 7.19
N PHE A 22 13.49 -22.91 7.26
CA PHE A 22 14.24 -22.26 8.33
C PHE A 22 14.66 -20.87 7.87
N ASN A 23 13.99 -19.83 8.35
CA ASN A 23 14.47 -18.46 8.15
C ASN A 23 15.39 -18.01 9.29
N ASN A 24 15.23 -18.66 10.47
CA ASN A 24 15.96 -18.36 11.69
C ASN A 24 15.73 -19.54 12.63
N PRO A 25 16.70 -19.97 13.46
CA PRO A 25 16.57 -21.11 14.37
C PRO A 25 15.36 -21.06 15.31
N LEU A 26 14.91 -19.85 15.68
CA LEU A 26 13.78 -19.62 16.60
C LEU A 26 12.44 -19.36 15.88
N SER A 27 12.41 -19.35 14.55
CA SER A 27 11.19 -19.03 13.78
C SER A 27 11.12 -19.90 12.53
N LEU A 28 10.37 -20.96 12.64
CA LEU A 28 10.07 -21.87 11.54
C LEU A 28 8.88 -21.37 10.72
N ARG A 29 8.84 -21.77 9.46
CA ARG A 29 7.70 -21.52 8.57
C ARG A 29 7.24 -22.83 7.95
N ARG A 30 5.96 -23.09 8.03
CA ARG A 30 5.31 -24.27 7.43
C ARG A 30 3.98 -23.85 6.85
N GLY A 31 3.73 -24.19 5.58
CA GLY A 31 2.42 -23.98 4.96
C GLY A 31 1.41 -25.03 5.45
N ASN A 32 0.15 -24.84 5.04
CA ASN A 32 -0.94 -25.75 5.36
C ASN A 32 -1.58 -26.23 4.05
N PRO A 33 -1.45 -27.51 3.67
CA PRO A 33 -2.00 -28.06 2.43
C PRO A 33 -3.54 -28.10 2.42
N ASN A 34 -4.19 -27.99 3.58
CA ASN A 34 -5.63 -28.08 3.74
C ASN A 34 -6.34 -26.71 3.61
N LEU A 35 -5.64 -25.67 3.18
CA LEU A 35 -6.25 -24.34 3.02
C LEU A 35 -7.30 -24.36 1.91
N LEU A 36 -8.49 -23.87 2.26
CA LEU A 36 -9.57 -23.58 1.32
C LEU A 36 -9.37 -22.21 0.66
N PRO A 37 -9.85 -22.03 -0.57
CA PRO A 37 -9.89 -20.72 -1.19
C PRO A 37 -10.81 -19.74 -0.43
N GLU A 38 -10.42 -18.46 -0.37
CA GLU A 38 -11.29 -17.39 0.11
C GLU A 38 -12.35 -17.07 -0.96
N ASP A 39 -13.64 -17.01 -0.57
CA ASP A 39 -14.75 -16.54 -1.42
C ASP A 39 -15.10 -15.09 -1.04
N ILE A 40 -15.00 -14.18 -2.01
CA ILE A 40 -15.05 -12.74 -1.78
C ILE A 40 -16.22 -12.14 -2.57
N HIS A 41 -17.19 -11.57 -1.85
CA HIS A 41 -18.26 -10.75 -2.40
C HIS A 41 -17.98 -9.28 -2.14
N SER A 42 -18.02 -8.44 -3.17
CA SER A 42 -17.76 -7.00 -3.05
C SER A 42 -18.87 -6.19 -3.69
N PHE A 43 -19.42 -5.25 -2.92
CA PHE A 43 -20.39 -4.25 -3.35
C PHE A 43 -19.74 -2.89 -3.25
N GLU A 44 -19.92 -2.05 -4.26
CA GLU A 44 -19.33 -0.71 -4.30
C GLU A 44 -20.30 0.28 -4.97
N ILE A 45 -20.38 1.47 -4.38
CA ILE A 45 -21.07 2.63 -4.94
C ILE A 45 -20.03 3.75 -5.06
N GLY A 46 -19.84 4.24 -6.27
CA GLY A 46 -18.89 5.31 -6.56
C GLY A 46 -19.55 6.52 -7.23
N ILE A 47 -18.99 7.68 -6.94
CA ILE A 47 -19.35 8.97 -7.53
C ILE A 47 -18.11 9.64 -8.10
N LEU A 48 -18.24 10.26 -9.26
CA LEU A 48 -17.27 11.17 -9.84
C LEU A 48 -17.92 12.53 -10.03
N GLN A 49 -17.38 13.56 -9.41
CA GLN A 49 -17.91 14.91 -9.44
C GLN A 49 -16.83 15.92 -9.81
N TYR A 50 -17.19 16.87 -10.66
CA TYR A 50 -16.35 18.01 -11.04
C TYR A 50 -16.97 19.27 -10.46
N ILE A 51 -16.20 20.03 -9.68
CA ILE A 51 -16.66 21.28 -9.03
C ILE A 51 -15.58 22.32 -9.29
N GLY A 52 -15.73 23.09 -10.39
CA GLY A 52 -14.68 24.02 -10.83
C GLY A 52 -13.36 23.30 -11.04
N ASP A 53 -12.33 23.72 -10.33
CA ASP A 53 -10.96 23.17 -10.43
C ASP A 53 -10.75 21.94 -9.53
N LEU A 54 -11.80 21.44 -8.86
CA LEU A 54 -11.77 20.28 -7.99
C LEU A 54 -12.48 19.10 -8.65
N THR A 55 -11.76 17.98 -8.77
CA THR A 55 -12.34 16.68 -9.14
C THR A 55 -12.36 15.79 -7.90
N ILE A 56 -13.53 15.24 -7.59
CA ILE A 56 -13.75 14.31 -6.49
C ILE A 56 -14.16 12.97 -7.10
N ASN A 57 -13.38 11.93 -6.82
CA ASN A 57 -13.78 10.54 -7.06
C ASN A 57 -13.91 9.87 -5.70
N GLY A 58 -15.13 9.54 -5.31
CA GLY A 58 -15.44 8.94 -4.03
C GLY A 58 -16.14 7.60 -4.21
N SER A 59 -15.83 6.62 -3.36
CA SER A 59 -16.57 5.38 -3.29
C SER A 59 -16.80 4.93 -1.85
N VAL A 60 -17.88 4.19 -1.65
CA VAL A 60 -18.15 3.42 -0.45
C VAL A 60 -18.29 1.97 -0.85
N PHE A 61 -17.74 1.08 -0.03
CA PHE A 61 -17.74 -0.34 -0.33
C PHE A 61 -18.06 -1.19 0.90
N TYR A 62 -18.66 -2.34 0.61
CA TYR A 62 -18.79 -3.46 1.53
C TYR A 62 -18.23 -4.70 0.89
N ARG A 63 -17.35 -5.40 1.61
CA ARG A 63 -16.74 -6.65 1.15
C ARG A 63 -16.85 -7.72 2.21
N GLN A 64 -17.44 -8.84 1.85
CA GLN A 64 -17.50 -10.05 2.65
C GLN A 64 -16.51 -11.06 2.12
N THR A 65 -15.68 -11.62 2.98
CA THR A 65 -14.74 -12.70 2.66
C THR A 65 -15.04 -13.87 3.57
N ASN A 66 -15.36 -15.02 2.99
CA ASN A 66 -15.50 -16.28 3.71
C ASN A 66 -14.20 -17.09 3.58
N GLU A 67 -13.95 -18.00 4.52
CA GLU A 67 -12.74 -18.83 4.57
C GLU A 67 -11.45 -18.01 4.56
N VAL A 68 -11.40 -16.96 5.36
CA VAL A 68 -10.30 -16.00 5.40
C VAL A 68 -8.98 -16.70 5.75
N ILE A 69 -7.99 -16.62 4.87
CA ILE A 69 -6.66 -17.20 5.11
C ILE A 69 -5.84 -16.25 5.98
N GLN A 70 -5.61 -16.64 7.22
CA GLN A 70 -4.80 -15.87 8.17
C GLN A 70 -3.50 -16.60 8.53
N ARG A 71 -2.49 -15.80 8.83
CA ARG A 71 -1.22 -16.29 9.32
C ARG A 71 -1.28 -16.43 10.84
N PHE A 72 -0.85 -17.59 11.33
CA PHE A 72 -0.75 -17.93 12.74
C PHE A 72 0.67 -18.19 13.18
N LEU A 73 0.91 -17.88 14.44
CA LEU A 73 2.09 -18.31 15.16
C LEU A 73 1.67 -19.44 16.10
N LEU A 74 2.18 -20.63 15.86
CA LEU A 74 2.02 -21.78 16.75
C LEU A 74 3.26 -21.87 17.61
N VAL A 75 3.07 -21.89 18.92
CA VAL A 75 4.14 -22.18 19.89
C VAL A 75 3.74 -23.49 20.56
N GLU A 76 4.55 -24.53 20.40
CA GLU A 76 4.33 -25.81 21.10
C GLU A 76 4.74 -25.65 22.58
N GLU A 77 3.95 -26.20 23.50
CA GLU A 77 4.24 -26.15 24.92
C GLU A 77 5.65 -26.71 25.21
N GLY A 78 6.46 -25.92 25.94
CA GLY A 78 7.85 -26.29 26.26
C GLY A 78 8.88 -26.07 25.15
N SER A 79 8.48 -25.53 24.00
CA SER A 79 9.41 -25.22 22.90
C SER A 79 9.64 -23.71 22.79
N PRO A 80 10.88 -23.23 22.72
CA PRO A 80 11.18 -21.83 22.41
C PRO A 80 10.96 -21.50 20.93
N VAL A 81 10.55 -22.46 20.11
CA VAL A 81 10.47 -22.33 18.65
C VAL A 81 9.03 -22.00 18.23
N ALA A 82 8.85 -20.87 17.58
CA ALA A 82 7.58 -20.47 17.00
C ALA A 82 7.47 -20.94 15.55
N VAL A 83 6.38 -21.65 15.22
CA VAL A 83 6.06 -22.10 13.86
C VAL A 83 5.02 -21.17 13.25
N ARG A 84 5.37 -20.49 12.17
CA ARG A 84 4.41 -19.71 11.37
C ARG A 84 3.69 -20.60 10.39
N THR A 85 2.37 -20.61 10.46
CA THR A 85 1.50 -21.34 9.55
C THR A 85 0.33 -20.48 9.08
N TYR A 86 -0.59 -21.07 8.31
CA TYR A 86 -1.79 -20.44 7.77
C TYR A 86 -3.01 -21.32 8.06
N GLU A 87 -4.13 -20.67 8.36
CA GLU A 87 -5.41 -21.34 8.57
C GLU A 87 -6.56 -20.51 7.98
N ASN A 88 -7.65 -21.19 7.62
CA ASN A 88 -8.89 -20.50 7.28
C ASN A 88 -9.62 -20.14 8.57
N LEU A 89 -9.95 -18.86 8.71
CA LEU A 89 -10.63 -18.34 9.88
C LEU A 89 -11.93 -17.67 9.50
N GLY A 90 -13.02 -18.34 9.68
CA GLY A 90 -14.36 -17.82 9.64
C GLY A 90 -14.62 -16.79 8.51
N ARG A 91 -15.26 -15.68 8.89
CA ARG A 91 -15.73 -14.64 7.96
C ARG A 91 -15.13 -13.28 8.32
N ARG A 92 -14.81 -12.51 7.30
CA ARG A 92 -14.38 -11.12 7.43
C ARG A 92 -15.32 -10.20 6.66
N ASP A 93 -15.82 -9.19 7.35
CA ASP A 93 -16.59 -8.10 6.77
C ASP A 93 -15.71 -6.83 6.76
N ASP A 94 -15.42 -6.30 5.57
CA ASP A 94 -14.72 -5.03 5.38
C ASP A 94 -15.72 -3.99 4.83
N TYR A 95 -15.86 -2.84 5.47
CA TYR A 95 -16.59 -1.70 4.95
C TYR A 95 -15.72 -0.47 4.98
N GLY A 96 -15.88 0.39 3.99
CA GLY A 96 -15.05 1.58 3.96
C GLY A 96 -15.48 2.58 2.93
N MET A 97 -14.72 3.65 2.93
CA MET A 97 -14.82 4.71 1.94
C MET A 97 -13.43 5.04 1.40
N GLU A 98 -13.39 5.39 0.15
CA GLU A 98 -12.22 5.90 -0.54
C GLU A 98 -12.56 7.23 -1.20
N GLY A 99 -11.69 8.22 -1.05
CA GLY A 99 -11.81 9.52 -1.66
C GLY A 99 -10.51 9.90 -2.37
N ILE A 100 -10.61 10.26 -3.65
CA ILE A 100 -9.51 10.81 -4.45
C ILE A 100 -9.91 12.23 -4.84
N PHE A 101 -9.10 13.19 -4.43
CA PHE A 101 -9.30 14.61 -4.66
C PHE A 101 -8.16 15.12 -5.53
N ASN A 102 -8.52 15.65 -6.71
CA ASN A 102 -7.58 16.37 -7.57
C ASN A 102 -8.01 17.82 -7.59
N TYR A 103 -7.13 18.69 -7.13
CA TYR A 103 -7.41 20.11 -7.03
C TYR A 103 -6.31 20.93 -7.72
N VAL A 104 -6.70 21.78 -8.66
CA VAL A 104 -5.82 22.62 -9.46
C VAL A 104 -6.21 24.09 -9.26
N PRO A 105 -5.99 24.68 -8.04
CA PRO A 105 -6.43 26.05 -7.74
C PRO A 105 -5.82 27.09 -8.67
N TYR A 106 -4.63 26.80 -9.20
CA TYR A 106 -3.91 27.64 -10.15
C TYR A 106 -3.19 26.75 -11.18
N ARG A 107 -2.96 27.25 -12.39
CA ARG A 107 -2.24 26.51 -13.45
C ARG A 107 -0.84 26.02 -13.05
N TRP A 108 -0.24 26.64 -12.04
CA TRP A 108 1.08 26.31 -11.54
C TRP A 108 1.05 25.41 -10.29
N TRP A 109 -0.14 25.12 -9.71
CA TRP A 109 -0.27 24.31 -8.50
C TRP A 109 -1.29 23.19 -8.67
N ASN A 110 -0.84 21.95 -8.46
CA ASN A 110 -1.66 20.74 -8.50
C ASN A 110 -1.55 20.00 -7.18
N ILE A 111 -2.67 19.56 -6.64
CA ILE A 111 -2.80 18.78 -5.40
C ILE A 111 -3.57 17.50 -5.69
N ASN A 112 -2.98 16.37 -5.30
CA ASN A 112 -3.63 15.07 -5.29
C ASN A 112 -3.67 14.54 -3.87
N LEU A 113 -4.85 14.26 -3.36
CA LEU A 113 -5.08 13.69 -2.03
C LEU A 113 -5.92 12.42 -2.18
N THR A 114 -5.41 11.31 -1.66
CA THR A 114 -6.17 10.06 -1.56
C THR A 114 -6.34 9.71 -0.09
N VAL A 115 -7.57 9.55 0.34
CA VAL A 115 -7.95 9.16 1.70
C VAL A 115 -8.70 7.85 1.64
N ASN A 116 -8.24 6.86 2.41
CA ASN A 116 -8.92 5.58 2.57
C ASN A 116 -9.24 5.37 4.04
N PHE A 117 -10.48 5.08 4.33
CA PHE A 117 -10.94 4.65 5.64
C PHE A 117 -11.69 3.34 5.51
N SER A 118 -11.38 2.36 6.34
CA SER A 118 -12.13 1.11 6.38
C SER A 118 -12.18 0.53 7.78
N ALA A 119 -13.31 -0.10 8.09
CA ALA A 119 -13.49 -0.93 9.26
C ALA A 119 -13.54 -2.39 8.83
N ARG A 120 -12.87 -3.23 9.59
CA ARG A 120 -12.77 -4.67 9.37
C ARG A 120 -13.27 -5.39 10.60
N ASN A 121 -14.20 -6.30 10.41
CA ASN A 121 -14.68 -7.20 11.45
C ASN A 121 -14.34 -8.64 11.05
N LEU A 122 -13.55 -9.30 11.88
CA LEU A 122 -13.29 -10.73 11.77
C LEU A 122 -14.25 -11.44 12.73
N LYS A 123 -15.06 -12.38 12.22
CA LYS A 123 -16.13 -13.07 12.94
C LYS A 123 -15.99 -14.59 12.80
N ASN A 124 -16.61 -15.31 13.74
CA ASN A 124 -16.69 -16.78 13.73
C ASN A 124 -15.32 -17.47 13.73
N VAL A 125 -14.38 -16.90 14.46
CA VAL A 125 -13.07 -17.52 14.63
C VAL A 125 -13.22 -18.63 15.67
N GLN A 126 -13.22 -19.88 15.20
CA GLN A 126 -13.33 -21.09 16.06
C GLN A 126 -11.96 -21.47 16.59
N ARG A 127 -11.34 -20.59 17.37
CA ARG A 127 -10.03 -20.87 17.94
C ARG A 127 -9.84 -20.18 19.28
N GLU A 128 -9.30 -20.90 20.27
CA GLU A 128 -8.89 -20.33 21.54
C GLU A 128 -7.87 -19.20 21.35
N GLY A 129 -8.07 -18.08 22.03
CA GLY A 129 -7.20 -16.91 22.01
C GLY A 129 -7.35 -16.00 20.79
N VAL A 130 -8.34 -16.22 19.94
CA VAL A 130 -8.69 -15.28 18.86
C VAL A 130 -10.16 -14.92 18.96
N ASP A 131 -10.44 -13.81 19.57
CA ASP A 131 -11.79 -13.24 19.63
C ASP A 131 -12.17 -12.54 18.33
N ASN A 132 -13.45 -12.22 18.19
CA ASN A 132 -13.93 -11.35 17.12
C ASN A 132 -13.15 -10.03 17.17
N LEU A 133 -12.39 -9.76 16.12
CA LEU A 133 -11.52 -8.60 16.05
C LEU A 133 -12.12 -7.53 15.15
N GLN A 134 -12.35 -6.35 15.72
CA GLN A 134 -12.69 -5.16 14.96
C GLN A 134 -11.46 -4.27 14.84
N THR A 135 -11.10 -3.93 13.59
CA THR A 135 -9.96 -3.06 13.32
C THR A 135 -10.35 -1.93 12.37
N PHE A 136 -9.71 -0.79 12.57
CA PHE A 136 -9.86 0.38 11.71
C PHE A 136 -8.58 0.61 10.93
N ARG A 137 -8.72 0.92 9.65
CA ARG A 137 -7.61 1.26 8.76
C ARG A 137 -7.83 2.65 8.20
N THR A 138 -6.85 3.50 8.36
CA THR A 138 -6.83 4.81 7.76
C THR A 138 -5.51 4.99 7.03
N SER A 139 -5.57 5.45 5.79
CA SER A 139 -4.38 5.84 5.06
C SER A 139 -4.64 7.10 4.25
N ILE A 140 -3.63 7.96 4.22
CA ILE A 140 -3.64 9.22 3.48
C ILE A 140 -2.40 9.23 2.60
N ASN A 141 -2.58 9.49 1.30
CA ASN A 141 -1.50 9.79 0.37
C ASN A 141 -1.72 11.21 -0.12
N TYR A 142 -0.67 12.00 -0.05
CA TYR A 142 -0.64 13.38 -0.49
C TYR A 142 0.45 13.56 -1.53
N ASN A 143 0.14 14.26 -2.61
CA ASN A 143 1.11 14.70 -3.59
C ASN A 143 0.74 16.12 -4.04
N SER A 144 1.72 17.00 -4.02
CA SER A 144 1.54 18.36 -4.49
C SER A 144 2.71 18.76 -5.35
N GLN A 145 2.40 19.45 -6.45
CA GLN A 145 3.36 19.92 -7.43
C GLN A 145 3.14 21.40 -7.69
N TRP A 146 4.24 22.16 -7.70
CA TRP A 146 4.28 23.57 -8.02
C TRP A 146 5.21 23.82 -9.21
N ARG A 147 4.75 24.58 -10.19
CA ARG A 147 5.54 25.11 -11.31
C ARG A 147 5.74 26.61 -11.07
N LEU A 148 6.88 26.97 -10.49
CA LEU A 148 7.12 28.30 -9.93
C LEU A 148 7.56 29.36 -10.97
N GLY A 149 7.57 29.02 -12.25
CA GLY A 149 8.10 29.84 -13.31
C GLY A 149 9.60 29.66 -13.53
N ASP A 150 10.13 30.26 -14.60
CA ASP A 150 11.56 30.21 -14.96
C ASP A 150 12.16 28.79 -14.92
N GLY A 151 11.36 27.77 -15.25
CA GLY A 151 11.78 26.37 -15.23
C GLY A 151 11.95 25.76 -13.82
N TRP A 152 11.52 26.42 -12.75
CA TRP A 152 11.50 25.83 -11.40
C TRP A 152 10.25 25.01 -11.15
N SER A 153 10.44 23.84 -10.58
CA SER A 153 9.34 23.03 -10.05
C SER A 153 9.69 22.45 -8.67
N LEU A 154 8.68 22.35 -7.82
CA LEU A 154 8.73 21.74 -6.49
C LEU A 154 7.70 20.65 -6.42
N GLN A 155 8.05 19.52 -5.84
CA GLN A 155 7.14 18.44 -5.52
C GLN A 155 7.30 18.04 -4.07
N ILE A 156 6.17 17.88 -3.38
CA ILE A 156 6.10 17.28 -2.05
C ILE A 156 5.12 16.12 -2.12
N ASN A 157 5.53 14.96 -1.67
CA ASN A 157 4.64 13.84 -1.50
C ASN A 157 4.83 13.18 -0.14
N GLY A 158 3.77 12.62 0.38
CA GLY A 158 3.78 11.98 1.69
C GLY A 158 2.74 10.88 1.79
N ARG A 159 2.97 10.00 2.73
CA ARG A 159 2.05 8.94 3.10
C ARG A 159 1.93 8.85 4.61
N TYR A 160 0.72 8.65 5.06
CA TYR A 160 0.40 8.28 6.44
C TYR A 160 -0.45 7.01 6.45
N ARG A 161 -0.17 6.10 7.36
CA ARG A 161 -1.01 4.98 7.74
C ARG A 161 -1.20 4.98 9.24
N ALA A 162 -2.44 4.91 9.67
CA ALA A 162 -2.76 4.76 11.08
C ALA A 162 -2.30 3.39 11.62
N PRO A 163 -2.09 3.26 12.93
CA PRO A 163 -1.85 1.98 13.57
C PRO A 163 -2.96 0.98 13.24
N LEU A 164 -2.62 -0.30 13.22
CA LEU A 164 -3.55 -1.37 12.89
C LEU A 164 -3.43 -2.51 13.88
N ASP A 165 -4.52 -2.80 14.58
CA ASP A 165 -4.60 -4.00 15.41
C ASP A 165 -4.83 -5.23 14.53
N VAL A 166 -4.09 -6.29 14.82
CA VAL A 166 -4.15 -7.60 14.13
C VAL A 166 -4.37 -8.69 15.17
N PRO A 167 -4.86 -9.90 14.81
CA PRO A 167 -5.25 -10.92 15.79
C PRO A 167 -4.21 -11.23 16.87
N GLN A 168 -2.94 -11.08 16.58
CA GLN A 168 -1.85 -11.41 17.51
C GLN A 168 -0.88 -10.23 17.69
N GLY A 169 -1.40 -8.99 17.71
CA GLY A 169 -0.54 -7.83 17.94
C GLY A 169 -1.00 -6.54 17.30
N ARG A 170 -0.06 -5.63 17.09
CA ARG A 170 -0.29 -4.31 16.53
C ARG A 170 0.79 -3.94 15.53
N ILE A 171 0.39 -3.32 14.44
CA ILE A 171 1.28 -2.65 13.50
C ILE A 171 1.21 -1.16 13.82
N GLU A 172 2.36 -0.55 14.12
CA GLU A 172 2.42 0.86 14.49
C GLU A 172 2.16 1.79 13.29
N ALA A 173 1.91 3.07 13.60
CA ALA A 173 1.73 4.09 12.58
C ALA A 173 2.96 4.19 11.68
N TYR A 174 2.73 4.48 10.41
CA TYR A 174 3.78 4.60 9.42
C TYR A 174 3.57 5.87 8.60
N TYR A 175 4.57 6.72 8.53
CA TYR A 175 4.49 7.93 7.72
C TYR A 175 5.86 8.36 7.19
N TYR A 176 5.85 9.10 6.11
CA TYR A 176 7.02 9.75 5.55
C TYR A 176 6.62 10.92 4.64
N ILE A 177 7.54 11.84 4.46
CA ILE A 177 7.43 12.97 3.52
C ILE A 177 8.70 13.02 2.68
N ASN A 178 8.54 13.15 1.37
CA ASN A 178 9.61 13.37 0.40
C ASN A 178 9.42 14.74 -0.25
N MET A 179 10.53 15.35 -0.65
CA MET A 179 10.53 16.61 -1.38
C MET A 179 11.52 16.53 -2.54
N ALA A 180 11.17 17.13 -3.66
CA ALA A 180 12.05 17.29 -4.80
C ALA A 180 11.91 18.69 -5.38
N VAL A 181 13.04 19.29 -5.72
CA VAL A 181 13.14 20.55 -6.45
C VAL A 181 13.84 20.27 -7.77
N ARG A 182 13.31 20.78 -8.86
CA ARG A 182 13.91 20.67 -10.19
C ARG A 182 14.05 22.04 -10.81
N LYS A 183 15.12 22.24 -11.54
CA LYS A 183 15.36 23.41 -12.39
C LYS A 183 15.65 22.95 -13.81
N GLU A 184 14.96 23.55 -14.75
CA GLU A 184 15.11 23.38 -16.19
C GLU A 184 15.94 24.55 -16.76
N PHE A 185 16.89 24.23 -17.64
CA PHE A 185 17.79 25.18 -18.29
C PHE A 185 17.81 24.93 -19.79
N PHE A 186 18.13 25.95 -20.58
CA PHE A 186 18.37 25.88 -22.02
C PHE A 186 17.16 25.27 -22.78
N ASP A 187 15.97 25.79 -22.59
CA ASP A 187 14.72 25.34 -23.20
C ASP A 187 14.55 23.80 -23.03
N ASP A 188 14.55 23.36 -21.76
CA ASP A 188 14.38 21.96 -21.31
C ASP A 188 15.50 20.99 -21.76
N LYS A 189 16.61 21.49 -22.28
CA LYS A 189 17.75 20.65 -22.67
C LYS A 189 18.53 20.11 -21.47
N LEU A 190 18.62 20.89 -20.37
CA LEU A 190 19.28 20.47 -19.16
C LEU A 190 18.31 20.54 -17.97
N ASN A 191 18.09 19.42 -17.32
CA ASN A 191 17.28 19.29 -16.11
C ASN A 191 18.18 18.89 -14.94
N ILE A 192 18.16 19.66 -13.86
CA ILE A 192 18.85 19.37 -12.61
C ILE A 192 17.80 19.22 -11.52
N GLY A 193 17.77 18.08 -10.86
CA GLY A 193 16.86 17.75 -9.78
C GLY A 193 17.60 17.41 -8.49
N LEU A 194 17.15 17.99 -7.37
CA LEU A 194 17.56 17.62 -6.03
C LEU A 194 16.35 17.00 -5.32
N SER A 195 16.50 15.81 -4.81
CA SER A 195 15.45 15.11 -4.08
C SER A 195 15.92 14.71 -2.69
N ILE A 196 15.00 14.78 -1.72
CA ILE A 196 15.19 14.28 -0.36
C ILE A 196 14.04 13.34 -0.05
N ARG A 197 14.36 12.07 0.16
CA ARG A 197 13.38 11.07 0.61
C ARG A 197 13.36 11.05 2.13
N ASP A 198 12.16 10.85 2.68
CA ASP A 198 11.94 10.71 4.11
C ASP A 198 12.68 11.77 4.95
N ILE A 199 12.31 13.04 4.72
CA ILE A 199 12.97 14.21 5.32
C ILE A 199 13.12 14.07 6.83
N PHE A 200 12.09 13.47 7.49
CA PHE A 200 12.04 13.32 8.95
C PHE A 200 12.64 12.02 9.47
N ASN A 201 13.06 11.10 8.56
CA ASN A 201 13.58 9.76 8.90
C ASN A 201 12.60 8.93 9.74
N THR A 202 11.34 8.94 9.35
CA THR A 202 10.21 8.32 10.07
C THR A 202 9.74 7.02 9.42
N ARG A 203 10.40 6.55 8.37
CA ARG A 203 10.05 5.35 7.64
C ARG A 203 10.47 4.09 8.38
N GLU A 204 9.70 3.77 9.38
CA GLU A 204 9.90 2.62 10.25
C GLU A 204 8.71 1.66 10.13
N TRP A 205 8.96 0.35 10.17
CA TRP A 205 7.92 -0.66 10.23
C TRP A 205 8.05 -1.43 11.52
N VAL A 206 7.18 -1.13 12.48
CA VAL A 206 7.17 -1.77 13.79
C VAL A 206 5.94 -2.67 13.89
N VAL A 207 6.18 -3.93 14.24
CA VAL A 207 5.13 -4.91 14.55
C VAL A 207 5.41 -5.45 15.93
N SER A 208 4.51 -5.21 16.86
CA SER A 208 4.50 -5.81 18.19
C SER A 208 3.50 -6.96 18.22
N THR A 209 3.88 -8.10 18.79
CA THR A 209 2.95 -9.21 19.04
C THR A 209 2.46 -9.13 20.48
N THR A 210 1.17 -9.39 20.69
CA THR A 210 0.60 -9.54 22.01
C THR A 210 1.11 -10.84 22.62
N GLU A 211 1.37 -10.81 23.91
CA GLU A 211 1.82 -11.98 24.66
C GLU A 211 0.79 -13.10 24.55
N GLN A 212 1.17 -14.19 23.88
CA GLN A 212 0.49 -15.45 23.95
C GLN A 212 1.49 -16.50 24.42
N SER A 213 1.15 -17.21 25.49
CA SER A 213 2.01 -18.28 26.06
C SER A 213 3.38 -17.77 26.55
N GLY A 214 3.48 -16.55 27.08
CA GLY A 214 4.72 -16.02 27.65
C GLY A 214 5.74 -15.50 26.63
N LEU A 215 5.40 -15.46 25.33
CA LEU A 215 6.30 -14.96 24.28
C LEU A 215 5.83 -13.61 23.74
N THR A 216 6.56 -12.54 24.02
CA THR A 216 6.39 -11.24 23.37
C THR A 216 7.46 -11.07 22.30
N GLN A 217 7.06 -10.87 21.06
CA GLN A 217 7.98 -10.60 19.96
C GLN A 217 7.73 -9.20 19.40
N SER A 218 8.73 -8.32 19.45
CA SER A 218 8.73 -7.06 18.71
C SER A 218 9.67 -7.18 17.51
N ARG A 219 9.19 -6.78 16.34
CA ARG A 219 9.98 -6.68 15.14
C ARG A 219 9.99 -5.23 14.68
N ASN A 220 11.12 -4.59 14.83
CA ASN A 220 11.39 -3.30 14.22
C ASN A 220 12.20 -3.50 12.93
N ARG A 221 11.75 -2.90 11.84
CA ARG A 221 12.47 -2.80 10.58
C ARG A 221 12.58 -1.34 10.19
N GLN A 222 13.70 -0.77 10.46
CA GLN A 222 14.07 0.56 10.00
C GLN A 222 14.85 0.43 8.68
N TRP A 223 14.51 1.25 7.70
CA TRP A 223 15.28 1.36 6.46
C TRP A 223 16.11 2.63 6.53
N ASP A 224 17.30 2.60 5.94
CA ASP A 224 18.05 3.81 5.63
C ASP A 224 17.28 4.58 4.55
N SER A 225 16.26 5.32 4.99
CA SER A 225 15.26 5.92 4.11
C SER A 225 15.54 7.37 3.78
N ARG A 226 16.34 8.06 4.62
CA ARG A 226 16.76 9.42 4.34
C ARG A 226 17.86 9.44 3.29
N ILE A 227 17.46 9.68 2.05
CA ILE A 227 18.35 9.65 0.89
C ILE A 227 18.26 11.01 0.21
N VAL A 228 19.40 11.64 -0.01
CA VAL A 228 19.52 12.82 -0.87
C VAL A 228 19.98 12.34 -2.24
N GLY A 229 19.25 12.69 -3.28
CA GLY A 229 19.53 12.34 -4.67
C GLY A 229 19.74 13.60 -5.50
N LEU A 230 20.75 13.58 -6.36
CA LEU A 230 20.97 14.56 -7.41
C LEU A 230 20.75 13.85 -8.75
N ASP A 231 19.84 14.40 -9.55
CA ASP A 231 19.52 13.94 -10.90
C ASP A 231 19.94 15.03 -11.90
N ILE A 232 20.73 14.65 -12.91
CA ILE A 232 21.15 15.54 -13.98
C ILE A 232 20.82 14.85 -15.30
N ASN A 233 19.92 15.44 -16.07
CA ASN A 233 19.51 14.95 -17.38
C ASN A 233 19.80 15.99 -18.45
N TYR A 234 20.62 15.63 -19.45
CA TYR A 234 20.93 16.49 -20.57
C TYR A 234 20.54 15.83 -21.89
N ARG A 235 19.73 16.54 -22.68
CA ARG A 235 19.26 16.08 -23.99
C ARG A 235 20.20 16.62 -25.07
N PHE A 236 20.87 15.71 -25.76
CA PHE A 236 21.71 16.02 -26.92
C PHE A 236 20.89 15.99 -28.21
N GLY A 237 21.18 16.88 -29.15
CA GLY A 237 20.61 16.91 -30.47
C GLY A 237 19.38 17.82 -30.59
N ASN A 238 19.07 18.22 -31.82
CA ASN A 238 17.80 18.83 -32.20
C ASN A 238 16.85 17.70 -32.52
N LEU A 239 15.84 17.49 -31.70
CA LEU A 239 14.62 16.85 -32.16
C LEU A 239 13.87 17.91 -32.95
N GLU A 240 14.19 18.08 -34.24
CA GLU A 240 13.20 18.62 -35.17
C GLU A 240 12.01 17.69 -35.06
N ASP A 241 10.83 18.26 -34.76
CA ASP A 241 9.55 17.58 -34.93
C ASP A 241 9.48 17.13 -36.38
N SER A 242 10.00 15.92 -36.67
CA SER A 242 9.70 15.29 -37.91
C SER A 242 8.22 14.96 -37.87
N ASP A 243 7.44 15.72 -38.66
CA ASP A 243 6.06 15.49 -39.04
C ASP A 243 5.68 14.02 -38.91
N ARG A 244 5.16 13.61 -37.75
CA ARG A 244 4.42 12.35 -37.61
C ARG A 244 2.95 12.56 -37.94
N ASP A 245 2.73 13.24 -39.04
CA ASP A 245 1.48 13.10 -39.75
C ASP A 245 1.70 12.12 -40.89
N LYS A 246 1.56 10.82 -40.59
CA LYS A 246 1.13 9.74 -41.49
C LYS A 246 1.08 8.41 -40.76
N GLY A 247 -0.11 8.04 -40.35
CA GLY A 247 -0.67 6.69 -40.40
C GLY A 247 0.17 5.55 -39.81
N GLY A 248 -0.19 5.10 -38.65
CA GLY A 248 0.30 3.83 -38.13
C GLY A 248 -0.27 3.54 -36.75
N LYS A 249 -1.46 2.93 -36.70
CA LYS A 249 -1.95 2.23 -35.50
C LYS A 249 -0.93 1.16 -35.14
N GLY A 250 -0.27 1.30 -34.01
CA GLY A 250 0.56 0.29 -33.42
C GLY A 250 0.42 0.41 -31.89
N ASN A 251 -0.49 -0.38 -31.33
CA ASN A 251 -0.51 -0.69 -29.91
C ASN A 251 0.84 -1.27 -29.51
N PHE A 252 1.52 -0.65 -28.57
CA PHE A 252 2.45 -1.32 -27.68
C PHE A 252 2.21 -0.83 -26.25
N ASP A 253 1.28 -1.49 -25.59
CA ASP A 253 1.26 -1.58 -24.14
C ASP A 253 2.49 -2.38 -23.70
N SER A 254 3.33 -1.76 -22.93
CA SER A 254 4.28 -2.48 -22.08
C SER A 254 4.18 -1.94 -20.66
N PRO A 255 3.74 -2.76 -19.70
CA PRO A 255 3.74 -2.36 -18.31
C PRO A 255 5.17 -2.42 -17.79
N ILE A 256 5.65 -1.33 -17.23
CA ILE A 256 6.86 -1.35 -16.41
C ILE A 256 6.42 -1.64 -14.98
N LEU A 257 6.80 -2.83 -14.59
CA LEU A 257 6.67 -3.44 -13.29
C LEU A 257 7.63 -2.84 -12.27
N ASP A 258 7.19 -2.92 -11.08
CA ASP A 258 7.60 -3.14 -9.69
C ASP A 258 8.01 -1.93 -8.89
#